data_9f1f45a2495f1396420245a6a901c863
#
_entry.id   9f1f45a2495f1396420245a6a901c863
#
_cell.length_a   1.000
_cell.length_b   1.000
_cell.length_c   1.000
_cell.angle_alpha   90.00
_cell.angle_beta   90.00
_cell.angle_gamma   90.00
#
_symmetry.space_group_name_H-M   'P 1'
#
loop_
_entity.id
_entity.type
_entity.pdbx_description
1 polymer ?
#
loop_
_entity_poly.entity_id
_entity_poly.type
_entity_poly.pdbx_seq_one_letter_code
_entity_poly.pdbx_strand_id
1 'polypeptide(L)'
;MDGARISGVTAMDWRKAMVAAALAMAFAGTAAGAEVRIGFVNTERVFREAAPARRAQQKLEREFSARNAELAKLEKQGRDLQAELEKDSVTLPEAARREKERNLADVSRNFQRLQREIREDLNLRRNEELAQVQERATRAINQIAEAEKFDLVVQEAVFASSRIDITDKVIKALADK
;
A
#
# COMPACT_ATOMS: atom_id res chain seq x y z
N MET A 1 -11.00 -98.38 -0.69
CA MET A 1 -11.85 -97.78 -1.77
C MET A 1 -12.24 -96.42 -1.25
N ASP A 2 -11.93 -95.31 -1.69
CA ASP A 2 -11.33 -94.67 -2.80
C ASP A 2 -10.66 -93.40 -2.30
N GLY A 3 -9.55 -93.18 -2.79
CA GLY A 3 -8.73 -92.05 -2.73
C GLY A 3 -9.32 -90.87 -3.51
N ALA A 4 -9.36 -89.73 -2.92
CA ALA A 4 -9.54 -88.47 -3.53
C ALA A 4 -8.20 -87.68 -3.53
N ARG A 5 -7.56 -87.74 -4.65
CA ARG A 5 -6.38 -86.92 -4.95
C ARG A 5 -6.80 -85.45 -4.99
N ILE A 6 -6.25 -84.61 -4.15
CA ILE A 6 -6.25 -83.16 -4.34
C ILE A 6 -4.97 -82.82 -5.08
N SER A 7 -5.10 -82.76 -6.43
CA SER A 7 -4.08 -82.24 -7.32
C SER A 7 -4.42 -80.81 -7.65
N GLY A 8 -3.47 -79.92 -7.51
CA GLY A 8 -3.53 -78.61 -8.20
C GLY A 8 -3.22 -77.40 -7.36
N VAL A 9 -2.13 -77.41 -6.63
CA VAL A 9 -1.51 -76.15 -6.30
C VAL A 9 -0.49 -75.89 -7.39
N THR A 10 -0.90 -75.17 -8.44
CA THR A 10 0.02 -74.62 -9.43
C THR A 10 1.01 -73.76 -8.73
N ALA A 11 2.29 -74.13 -8.87
CA ALA A 11 3.41 -73.30 -8.42
C ALA A 11 3.28 -71.93 -9.06
N MET A 12 2.72 -70.99 -8.32
CA MET A 12 2.64 -69.62 -8.75
C MET A 12 4.07 -69.12 -8.86
N ASP A 13 4.45 -68.78 -10.08
CA ASP A 13 5.77 -68.28 -10.45
C ASP A 13 6.09 -67.05 -9.57
N TRP A 14 6.72 -67.31 -8.43
CA TRP A 14 7.10 -66.25 -7.45
C TRP A 14 7.93 -65.12 -8.07
N ARG A 15 8.65 -65.47 -9.17
CA ARG A 15 9.40 -64.49 -9.98
C ARG A 15 8.48 -63.49 -10.69
N LYS A 16 7.31 -63.93 -11.18
CA LYS A 16 6.30 -63.06 -11.77
C LYS A 16 5.58 -62.23 -10.71
N ALA A 17 5.33 -62.83 -9.51
CA ALA A 17 4.75 -62.09 -8.37
C ALA A 17 5.70 -61.03 -7.83
N MET A 18 7.02 -61.28 -7.79
CA MET A 18 8.00 -60.28 -7.36
C MET A 18 8.16 -59.17 -8.40
N VAL A 19 8.10 -59.46 -9.70
CA VAL A 19 8.16 -58.45 -10.75
C VAL A 19 6.88 -57.56 -10.72
N ALA A 20 5.71 -58.14 -10.47
CA ALA A 20 4.45 -57.41 -10.34
C ALA A 20 4.44 -56.53 -9.08
N ALA A 21 4.99 -56.99 -7.95
CA ALA A 21 5.12 -56.21 -6.71
C ALA A 21 6.14 -55.06 -6.89
N ALA A 22 7.24 -55.29 -7.59
CA ALA A 22 8.21 -54.24 -7.89
C ALA A 22 7.66 -53.16 -8.83
N LEU A 23 6.82 -53.55 -9.80
CA LEU A 23 6.13 -52.56 -10.67
C LEU A 23 5.06 -51.76 -9.93
N ALA A 24 4.34 -52.40 -8.97
CA ALA A 24 3.36 -51.68 -8.14
C ALA A 24 3.99 -50.70 -7.16
N MET A 25 5.20 -50.95 -6.66
CA MET A 25 5.93 -50.01 -5.82
C MET A 25 6.52 -48.83 -6.61
N ALA A 26 6.80 -49.00 -7.90
CA ALA A 26 7.27 -47.88 -8.74
C ALA A 26 6.18 -46.87 -9.09
N PHE A 27 4.89 -47.23 -8.94
CA PHE A 27 3.73 -46.37 -9.17
C PHE A 27 3.16 -45.73 -7.88
N ALA A 28 3.72 -46.02 -6.72
CA ALA A 28 3.52 -45.22 -5.49
C ALA A 28 4.34 -43.92 -5.57
N GLY A 29 4.36 -43.30 -6.75
CA GLY A 29 4.87 -41.94 -6.98
C GLY A 29 4.08 -41.02 -6.08
N THR A 30 4.77 -40.43 -5.13
CA THR A 30 4.31 -39.38 -4.24
C THR A 30 3.49 -38.37 -5.05
N ALA A 31 2.16 -38.41 -4.86
CA ALA A 31 1.34 -37.22 -5.06
C ALA A 31 1.80 -36.19 -4.01
N ALA A 32 2.98 -35.60 -4.23
CA ALA A 32 3.37 -34.39 -3.57
C ALA A 32 2.35 -33.36 -4.05
N GLY A 33 1.27 -33.21 -3.30
CA GLY A 33 0.31 -32.14 -3.50
C GLY A 33 1.15 -30.87 -3.55
N ALA A 34 1.10 -30.17 -4.68
CA ALA A 34 1.80 -28.92 -4.83
C ALA A 34 1.38 -28.02 -3.64
N GLU A 35 2.30 -27.76 -2.72
CA GLU A 35 2.02 -26.91 -1.57
C GLU A 35 1.76 -25.49 -2.11
N VAL A 36 0.51 -25.02 -1.99
CA VAL A 36 0.11 -23.69 -2.44
C VAL A 36 0.88 -22.66 -1.64
N ARG A 37 1.66 -21.85 -2.31
CA ARG A 37 2.48 -20.80 -1.71
C ARG A 37 1.71 -19.48 -1.72
N ILE A 38 1.29 -19.03 -0.54
CA ILE A 38 0.57 -17.79 -0.35
C ILE A 38 1.53 -16.76 0.26
N GLY A 39 1.55 -15.55 -0.33
CA GLY A 39 2.20 -14.37 0.24
C GLY A 39 1.17 -13.38 0.80
N PHE A 40 1.52 -12.66 1.85
CA PHE A 40 0.76 -11.55 2.39
C PHE A 40 1.57 -10.26 2.31
N VAL A 41 0.93 -9.17 1.88
CA VAL A 41 1.53 -7.82 1.85
C VAL A 41 0.63 -6.84 2.57
N ASN A 42 1.16 -6.19 3.59
CA ASN A 42 0.52 -5.04 4.22
C ASN A 42 0.77 -3.77 3.39
N THR A 43 -0.18 -3.45 2.53
CA THR A 43 -0.08 -2.29 1.64
C THR A 43 -0.06 -0.97 2.38
N GLU A 44 -0.77 -0.84 3.51
CA GLU A 44 -0.74 0.37 4.34
C GLU A 44 0.68 0.63 4.86
N ARG A 45 1.36 -0.43 5.32
CA ARG A 45 2.75 -0.34 5.77
C ARG A 45 3.69 0.01 4.62
N VAL A 46 3.48 -0.53 3.42
CA VAL A 46 4.24 -0.17 2.21
C VAL A 46 4.06 1.32 1.89
N PHE A 47 2.83 1.85 1.89
CA PHE A 47 2.56 3.27 1.63
C PHE A 47 3.13 4.21 2.70
N ARG A 48 3.32 3.74 3.92
CA ARG A 48 3.91 4.54 5.00
C ARG A 48 5.44 4.51 4.99
N GLU A 49 6.05 3.36 4.73
CA GLU A 49 7.47 3.11 4.99
C GLU A 49 8.35 3.05 3.74
N ALA A 50 7.78 2.77 2.56
CA ALA A 50 8.57 2.65 1.33
C ALA A 50 9.23 3.97 0.92
N ALA A 51 10.45 3.89 0.40
CA ALA A 51 11.19 5.06 -0.04
C ALA A 51 10.46 5.93 -1.08
N PRO A 52 9.75 5.38 -2.08
CA PRO A 52 8.94 6.18 -3.00
C PRO A 52 7.84 6.96 -2.31
N ALA A 53 7.16 6.39 -1.30
CA ALA A 53 6.10 7.07 -0.56
C ALA A 53 6.66 8.27 0.23
N ARG A 54 7.79 8.07 0.91
CA ARG A 54 8.47 9.18 1.62
C ARG A 54 8.96 10.27 0.67
N ARG A 55 9.48 9.90 -0.50
CA ARG A 55 9.87 10.87 -1.54
C ARG A 55 8.68 11.66 -2.07
N ALA A 56 7.54 10.98 -2.29
CA ALA A 56 6.30 11.63 -2.71
C ALA A 56 5.81 12.65 -1.68
N GLN A 57 5.82 12.29 -0.41
CA GLN A 57 5.46 13.22 0.68
C GLN A 57 6.39 14.44 0.72
N GLN A 58 7.71 14.25 0.68
CA GLN A 58 8.68 15.35 0.66
C GLN A 58 8.51 16.26 -0.57
N LYS A 59 8.16 15.68 -1.72
CA LYS A 59 7.88 16.44 -2.93
C LYS A 59 6.66 17.34 -2.74
N LEU A 60 5.56 16.81 -2.20
CA LEU A 60 4.36 17.58 -1.90
C LEU A 60 4.64 18.69 -0.89
N GLU A 61 5.36 18.41 0.19
CA GLU A 61 5.75 19.41 1.19
C GLU A 61 6.54 20.57 0.55
N ARG A 62 7.49 20.29 -0.34
CA ARG A 62 8.26 21.32 -1.06
C ARG A 62 7.39 22.10 -2.04
N GLU A 63 6.56 21.41 -2.81
CA GLU A 63 5.70 22.02 -3.82
C GLU A 63 4.69 23.00 -3.18
N PHE A 64 4.16 22.65 -2.02
CA PHE A 64 3.17 23.49 -1.34
C PHE A 64 3.73 24.44 -0.29
N SER A 65 5.03 24.40 0.02
CA SER A 65 5.65 25.21 1.08
C SER A 65 5.46 26.72 0.88
N ALA A 66 5.68 27.23 -0.34
CA ALA A 66 5.53 28.65 -0.63
C ALA A 66 4.07 29.12 -0.50
N ARG A 67 3.11 28.32 -0.98
CA ARG A 67 1.67 28.63 -0.89
C ARG A 67 1.17 28.57 0.56
N ASN A 68 1.68 27.64 1.36
CA ASN A 68 1.39 27.57 2.79
C ASN A 68 1.96 28.77 3.54
N ALA A 69 3.16 29.25 3.18
CA ALA A 69 3.73 30.47 3.74
C ALA A 69 2.89 31.71 3.38
N GLU A 70 2.39 31.81 2.13
CA GLU A 70 1.48 32.88 1.73
C GLU A 70 0.17 32.83 2.48
N LEU A 71 -0.42 31.63 2.68
CA LEU A 71 -1.63 31.46 3.48
C LEU A 71 -1.43 31.91 4.92
N ALA A 72 -0.32 31.53 5.56
CA ALA A 72 0.04 31.98 6.91
C ALA A 72 0.23 33.51 7.00
N LYS A 73 0.77 34.13 5.94
CA LYS A 73 0.91 35.60 5.86
C LYS A 73 -0.46 36.28 5.79
N LEU A 74 -1.37 35.79 4.97
CA LEU A 74 -2.75 36.33 4.89
C LEU A 74 -3.50 36.16 6.21
N GLU A 75 -3.35 35.03 6.87
CA GLU A 75 -3.94 34.78 8.19
C GLU A 75 -3.42 35.77 9.24
N LYS A 76 -2.10 36.02 9.27
CA LYS A 76 -1.50 37.01 10.13
C LYS A 76 -2.01 38.42 9.83
N GLN A 77 -2.04 38.82 8.57
CA GLN A 77 -2.55 40.12 8.14
C GLN A 77 -4.01 40.33 8.59
N GLY A 78 -4.86 39.30 8.44
CA GLY A 78 -6.24 39.35 8.91
C GLY A 78 -6.35 39.57 10.41
N ARG A 79 -5.56 38.82 11.20
CA ARG A 79 -5.53 38.98 12.67
C ARG A 79 -5.03 40.37 13.07
N ASP A 80 -3.97 40.87 12.43
CA ASP A 80 -3.40 42.18 12.76
C ASP A 80 -4.43 43.31 12.47
N LEU A 81 -5.09 43.28 11.28
CA LEU A 81 -6.12 44.24 10.91
C LEU A 81 -7.34 44.20 11.87
N GLN A 82 -7.73 43.02 12.29
CA GLN A 82 -8.83 42.87 13.23
C GLN A 82 -8.45 43.44 14.62
N ALA A 83 -7.25 43.15 15.11
CA ALA A 83 -6.76 43.69 16.36
C ALA A 83 -6.62 45.22 16.33
N GLU A 84 -6.17 45.82 15.19
CA GLU A 84 -6.13 47.27 15.04
C GLU A 84 -7.51 47.90 15.05
N LEU A 85 -8.49 47.29 14.35
CA LEU A 85 -9.88 47.77 14.36
C LEU A 85 -10.52 47.73 15.74
N GLU A 86 -10.23 46.67 16.52
CA GLU A 86 -10.73 46.55 17.90
C GLU A 86 -10.08 47.57 18.84
N LYS A 87 -8.76 47.73 18.78
CA LYS A 87 -7.99 48.62 19.62
C LYS A 87 -8.34 50.10 19.41
N ASP A 88 -8.45 50.48 18.13
CA ASP A 88 -8.60 51.88 17.76
C ASP A 88 -10.07 52.25 17.47
N SER A 89 -11.03 51.40 17.85
CA SER A 89 -12.45 51.51 17.51
C SER A 89 -13.08 52.86 17.83
N VAL A 90 -12.59 53.55 18.86
CA VAL A 90 -13.12 54.85 19.36
C VAL A 90 -12.37 56.04 18.77
N THR A 91 -11.12 55.86 18.35
CA THR A 91 -10.20 56.97 17.97
C THR A 91 -10.03 57.09 16.46
N LEU A 92 -10.31 56.06 15.67
CA LEU A 92 -10.17 56.09 14.23
C LEU A 92 -11.19 56.99 13.54
N PRO A 93 -10.75 57.91 12.64
CA PRO A 93 -11.63 58.59 11.73
C PRO A 93 -12.48 57.60 10.90
N GLU A 94 -13.75 57.92 10.66
CA GLU A 94 -14.67 57.04 9.96
C GLU A 94 -14.15 56.56 8.59
N ALA A 95 -13.47 57.45 7.84
CA ALA A 95 -12.85 57.08 6.55
C ALA A 95 -11.77 56.01 6.67
N ALA A 96 -10.88 56.15 7.67
CA ALA A 96 -9.82 55.21 7.97
C ALA A 96 -10.35 53.84 8.45
N ARG A 97 -11.40 53.88 9.27
CA ARG A 97 -12.07 52.67 9.73
C ARG A 97 -12.69 51.90 8.58
N ARG A 98 -13.44 52.57 7.67
CA ARG A 98 -14.00 51.93 6.48
C ARG A 98 -12.95 51.37 5.54
N GLU A 99 -11.79 52.01 5.41
CA GLU A 99 -10.68 51.49 4.65
C GLU A 99 -10.11 50.19 5.25
N LYS A 100 -9.86 50.16 6.56
CA LYS A 100 -9.39 48.95 7.26
C LYS A 100 -10.41 47.81 7.17
N GLU A 101 -11.70 48.11 7.34
CA GLU A 101 -12.78 47.11 7.18
C GLU A 101 -12.80 46.51 5.75
N ARG A 102 -12.62 47.33 4.72
CA ARG A 102 -12.48 46.84 3.33
C ARG A 102 -11.25 45.96 3.16
N ASN A 103 -10.11 46.40 3.67
CA ASN A 103 -8.86 45.64 3.62
C ASN A 103 -8.99 44.31 4.33
N LEU A 104 -9.62 44.24 5.50
CA LEU A 104 -9.88 43.00 6.23
C LEU A 104 -10.79 42.06 5.42
N ALA A 105 -11.84 42.61 4.78
CA ALA A 105 -12.71 41.83 3.92
C ALA A 105 -11.98 41.26 2.69
N ASP A 106 -11.05 42.04 2.09
CA ASP A 106 -10.24 41.60 0.95
C ASP A 106 -9.23 40.51 1.35
N VAL A 107 -8.53 40.69 2.45
CA VAL A 107 -7.62 39.67 3.02
C VAL A 107 -8.37 38.40 3.34
N SER A 108 -9.55 38.48 3.98
CA SER A 108 -10.38 37.34 4.31
C SER A 108 -10.84 36.57 3.04
N ARG A 109 -11.28 37.27 1.99
CA ARG A 109 -11.64 36.65 0.72
C ARG A 109 -10.45 35.94 0.07
N ASN A 110 -9.28 36.60 0.05
CA ASN A 110 -8.06 36.03 -0.53
C ASN A 110 -7.59 34.80 0.26
N PHE A 111 -7.62 34.85 1.60
CA PHE A 111 -7.32 33.71 2.46
C PHE A 111 -8.22 32.51 2.15
N GLN A 112 -9.56 32.72 2.13
CA GLN A 112 -10.51 31.65 1.85
C GLN A 112 -10.34 31.06 0.44
N ARG A 113 -10.06 31.91 -0.56
CA ARG A 113 -9.80 31.45 -1.92
C ARG A 113 -8.53 30.60 -1.98
N LEU A 114 -7.40 31.11 -1.47
CA LEU A 114 -6.12 30.40 -1.46
C LEU A 114 -6.20 29.10 -0.68
N GLN A 115 -6.93 29.08 0.46
CA GLN A 115 -7.13 27.87 1.25
C GLN A 115 -7.87 26.78 0.47
N ARG A 116 -8.92 27.15 -0.30
CA ARG A 116 -9.63 26.19 -1.16
C ARG A 116 -8.72 25.66 -2.27
N GLU A 117 -8.04 26.55 -2.99
CA GLU A 117 -7.11 26.19 -4.07
C GLU A 117 -6.02 25.23 -3.58
N ILE A 118 -5.39 25.53 -2.43
CA ILE A 118 -4.37 24.66 -1.84
C ILE A 118 -4.96 23.28 -1.52
N ARG A 119 -6.15 23.22 -0.94
CA ARG A 119 -6.80 21.95 -0.56
C ARG A 119 -7.12 21.10 -1.78
N GLU A 120 -7.68 21.71 -2.81
CA GLU A 120 -8.07 21.04 -4.07
C GLU A 120 -6.81 20.50 -4.79
N ASP A 121 -5.81 21.36 -4.98
CA ASP A 121 -4.57 20.98 -5.64
C ASP A 121 -3.79 19.93 -4.85
N LEU A 122 -3.71 20.07 -3.52
CA LEU A 122 -3.03 19.09 -2.67
C LEU A 122 -3.69 17.71 -2.75
N ASN A 123 -5.03 17.64 -2.75
CA ASN A 123 -5.76 16.39 -2.90
C ASN A 123 -5.48 15.75 -4.27
N LEU A 124 -5.52 16.54 -5.34
CA LEU A 124 -5.22 16.08 -6.69
C LEU A 124 -3.79 15.53 -6.76
N ARG A 125 -2.81 16.32 -6.33
CA ARG A 125 -1.38 15.93 -6.37
C ARG A 125 -1.08 14.73 -5.49
N ARG A 126 -1.71 14.65 -4.32
CA ARG A 126 -1.59 13.48 -3.43
C ARG A 126 -2.10 12.20 -4.10
N ASN A 127 -3.25 12.26 -4.77
CA ASN A 127 -3.81 11.11 -5.48
C ASN A 127 -2.89 10.67 -6.63
N GLU A 128 -2.31 11.61 -7.38
CA GLU A 128 -1.35 11.32 -8.45
C GLU A 128 -0.10 10.61 -7.90
N GLU A 129 0.49 11.14 -6.83
CA GLU A 129 1.69 10.55 -6.21
C GLU A 129 1.38 9.16 -5.61
N LEU A 130 0.21 8.99 -4.96
CA LEU A 130 -0.22 7.69 -4.44
C LEU A 130 -0.40 6.65 -5.55
N ALA A 131 -1.01 7.05 -6.68
CA ALA A 131 -1.17 6.16 -7.84
C ALA A 131 0.19 5.67 -8.37
N GLN A 132 1.20 6.56 -8.46
CA GLN A 132 2.55 6.18 -8.86
C GLN A 132 3.21 5.21 -7.87
N VAL A 133 3.04 5.44 -6.56
CA VAL A 133 3.56 4.54 -5.53
C VAL A 133 2.90 3.17 -5.63
N GLN A 134 1.57 3.13 -5.81
CA GLN A 134 0.80 1.90 -5.96
C GLN A 134 1.26 1.10 -7.19
N GLU A 135 1.45 1.76 -8.33
CA GLU A 135 1.93 1.11 -9.54
C GLU A 135 3.31 0.47 -9.34
N ARG A 136 4.23 1.20 -8.69
CA ARG A 136 5.56 0.68 -8.35
C ARG A 136 5.47 -0.51 -7.38
N ALA A 137 4.62 -0.42 -6.36
CA ALA A 137 4.40 -1.48 -5.39
C ALA A 137 3.85 -2.75 -6.08
N THR A 138 2.84 -2.60 -6.93
CA THR A 138 2.28 -3.72 -7.71
C THR A 138 3.33 -4.40 -8.57
N ARG A 139 4.18 -3.63 -9.27
CA ARG A 139 5.29 -4.21 -10.05
C ARG A 139 6.29 -4.96 -9.18
N ALA A 140 6.66 -4.42 -8.02
CA ALA A 140 7.58 -5.08 -7.10
C ALA A 140 6.98 -6.37 -6.52
N ILE A 141 5.70 -6.35 -6.15
CA ILE A 141 4.97 -7.53 -5.66
C ILE A 141 4.95 -8.63 -6.72
N ASN A 142 4.60 -8.30 -7.96
CA ASN A 142 4.56 -9.28 -9.05
C ASN A 142 5.95 -9.88 -9.32
N GLN A 143 6.99 -9.07 -9.35
CA GLN A 143 8.37 -9.55 -9.52
C GLN A 143 8.79 -10.52 -8.40
N ILE A 144 8.44 -10.22 -7.14
CA ILE A 144 8.73 -11.09 -6.00
C ILE A 144 7.88 -12.37 -6.10
N ALA A 145 6.59 -12.26 -6.44
CA ALA A 145 5.70 -13.39 -6.58
C ALA A 145 6.19 -14.39 -7.63
N GLU A 146 6.60 -13.90 -8.80
CA GLU A 146 7.16 -14.73 -9.88
C GLU A 146 8.49 -15.36 -9.47
N ALA A 147 9.42 -14.59 -8.90
CA ALA A 147 10.74 -15.05 -8.52
C ALA A 147 10.69 -16.11 -7.41
N GLU A 148 9.80 -15.95 -6.44
CA GLU A 148 9.65 -16.86 -5.30
C GLU A 148 8.54 -17.92 -5.53
N LYS A 149 7.90 -17.93 -6.71
CA LYS A 149 6.85 -18.89 -7.10
C LYS A 149 5.69 -18.92 -6.13
N PHE A 150 5.15 -17.74 -5.78
CA PHE A 150 3.89 -17.64 -5.07
C PHE A 150 2.73 -17.90 -6.02
N ASP A 151 1.75 -18.70 -5.58
CA ASP A 151 0.52 -18.95 -6.33
C ASP A 151 -0.51 -17.85 -6.12
N LEU A 152 -0.45 -17.18 -4.95
CA LEU A 152 -1.35 -16.10 -4.58
C LEU A 152 -0.64 -15.11 -3.66
N VAL A 153 -0.86 -13.80 -3.87
CA VAL A 153 -0.50 -12.75 -2.93
C VAL A 153 -1.75 -11.98 -2.53
N VAL A 154 -2.01 -11.90 -1.23
CA VAL A 154 -3.14 -11.18 -0.64
C VAL A 154 -2.69 -9.89 0.02
N GLN A 155 -3.53 -8.85 -0.05
CA GLN A 155 -3.23 -7.54 0.52
C GLN A 155 -3.95 -7.28 1.84
N GLU A 156 -5.09 -7.92 2.04
CA GLU A 156 -5.91 -7.77 3.24
C GLU A 156 -6.17 -9.13 3.88
N ALA A 157 -5.90 -9.25 5.18
CA ALA A 157 -6.17 -10.46 5.94
C ALA A 157 -6.43 -10.07 7.40
N VAL A 158 -7.39 -10.77 8.04
CA VAL A 158 -7.66 -10.62 9.48
C VAL A 158 -6.46 -11.11 10.30
N PHE A 159 -5.78 -12.15 9.79
CA PHE A 159 -4.56 -12.70 10.37
C PHE A 159 -3.62 -13.20 9.27
N ALA A 160 -2.36 -12.85 9.38
CA ALA A 160 -1.28 -13.40 8.57
C ALA A 160 -0.08 -13.72 9.47
N SER A 161 0.44 -14.92 9.36
CA SER A 161 1.67 -15.28 10.08
C SER A 161 2.88 -14.62 9.47
N SER A 162 3.92 -14.37 10.26
CA SER A 162 5.19 -13.81 9.77
C SER A 162 5.85 -14.66 8.67
N ARG A 163 5.52 -15.94 8.60
CA ARG A 163 6.04 -16.88 7.59
C ARG A 163 5.61 -16.53 6.17
N ILE A 164 4.40 -15.99 6.00
CA ILE A 164 3.83 -15.63 4.70
C ILE A 164 3.93 -14.13 4.41
N ASP A 165 4.33 -13.31 5.39
CA ASP A 165 4.45 -11.85 5.25
C ASP A 165 5.70 -11.50 4.44
N ILE A 166 5.49 -10.95 3.25
CA ILE A 166 6.54 -10.49 2.34
C ILE A 166 6.65 -8.96 2.30
N THR A 167 5.98 -8.24 3.21
CA THR A 167 5.93 -6.76 3.24
C THR A 167 7.31 -6.14 3.27
N ASP A 168 8.23 -6.64 4.12
CA ASP A 168 9.60 -6.12 4.22
C ASP A 168 10.41 -6.32 2.94
N LYS A 169 10.17 -7.43 2.21
CA LYS A 169 10.81 -7.68 0.92
C LYS A 169 10.34 -6.66 -0.12
N VAL A 170 9.03 -6.36 -0.15
CA VAL A 170 8.45 -5.35 -1.04
C VAL A 170 9.02 -3.97 -0.72
N ILE A 171 9.08 -3.57 0.56
CA ILE A 171 9.64 -2.29 0.99
C ILE A 171 11.11 -2.15 0.56
N LYS A 172 11.91 -3.21 0.73
CA LYS A 172 13.32 -3.24 0.29
C LYS A 172 13.44 -3.12 -1.23
N ALA A 173 12.67 -3.91 -1.98
CA ALA A 173 12.68 -3.86 -3.44
C ALA A 173 12.28 -2.49 -4.01
N LEU A 174 11.48 -1.72 -3.26
CA LEU A 174 11.10 -0.34 -3.60
C LEU A 174 12.18 0.69 -3.23
N ALA A 175 13.11 0.37 -2.34
CA ALA A 175 14.18 1.28 -1.95
C ALA A 175 15.30 1.34 -3.00
N ASP A 176 15.54 0.24 -3.70
CA ASP A 176 16.65 0.06 -4.65
C ASP A 176 16.35 0.60 -6.07
N LYS A 177 15.18 1.20 -6.27
CA LYS A 177 14.69 1.80 -7.53
C LYS A 177 14.21 3.24 -7.28
#